data_3193e03f11412df0f8c2048f0dfaf7f3
#
_entry.id   3193e03f11412df0f8c2048f0dfaf7f3
#
_cell.length_a   1.000
_cell.length_b   1.000
_cell.length_c   1.000
_cell.angle_alpha   90.00
_cell.angle_beta   90.00
_cell.angle_gamma   90.00
#
_symmetry.space_group_name_H-M   'P 1'
#
loop_
_entity.id
_entity.type
_entity.pdbx_description
1 polymer ?
#
loop_
_entity_poly.entity_id
_entity_poly.type
_entity_poly.pdbx_seq_one_letter_code
_entity_poly.pdbx_strand_id
1 'polypeptide(L)'
;NGAVRCQKAGVDGVLLHAAHGYLINEFLSPYTNRRTDDYGGNIENRARFALEIIHGIRDACGPDYPIGIRISACEYLDYNGLDPAEGITLELSKQYAKLFEGAGVDLLDVSAGIYETMNTAWEPTGFDQGWKTALARELKTVVNIPVVCTSVIRSPDYAEQLLQEHACDFIGSARAHLADPAWANKALNGQDA
;
A
#
# COMPACT_ATOMS: atom_id res chain seq x y z
N ASN A 1 19.77 0.24 7.18
CA ASN A 1 20.68 -0.91 6.96
C ASN A 1 20.13 -1.95 5.98
N GLY A 2 18.80 -2.30 6.00
CA GLY A 2 18.17 -3.27 5.09
C GLY A 2 18.29 -2.83 3.63
N ALA A 3 17.85 -1.61 3.30
CA ALA A 3 17.90 -1.06 1.95
C ALA A 3 19.33 -1.05 1.36
N VAL A 4 20.32 -0.64 2.16
CA VAL A 4 21.73 -0.67 1.72
C VAL A 4 22.20 -2.09 1.39
N ARG A 5 21.74 -3.10 2.12
CA ARG A 5 22.06 -4.51 1.82
C ARG A 5 21.37 -4.97 0.52
N CYS A 6 20.12 -4.58 0.32
CA CYS A 6 19.38 -4.85 -0.92
C CYS A 6 20.09 -4.21 -2.12
N GLN A 7 20.45 -2.93 -2.02
CA GLN A 7 21.15 -2.21 -3.08
C GLN A 7 22.50 -2.86 -3.42
N LYS A 8 23.30 -3.23 -2.39
CA LYS A 8 24.58 -3.95 -2.58
C LYS A 8 24.41 -5.34 -3.19
N ALA A 9 23.28 -5.98 -2.98
CA ALA A 9 22.95 -7.27 -3.57
C ALA A 9 22.39 -7.16 -5.01
N GLY A 10 22.27 -5.93 -5.55
CA GLY A 10 21.76 -5.69 -6.90
C GLY A 10 20.23 -5.70 -7.00
N VAL A 11 19.52 -5.52 -5.87
CA VAL A 11 18.06 -5.35 -5.87
C VAL A 11 17.73 -3.93 -6.32
N ASP A 12 16.81 -3.79 -7.26
CA ASP A 12 16.51 -2.51 -7.95
C ASP A 12 15.81 -1.48 -7.07
N GLY A 13 15.11 -1.89 -6.02
CA GLY A 13 14.41 -0.99 -5.10
C GLY A 13 13.92 -1.71 -3.85
N VAL A 14 13.29 -0.99 -2.93
CA VAL A 14 12.68 -1.54 -1.71
C VAL A 14 11.25 -1.08 -1.54
N LEU A 15 10.41 -1.96 -0.97
CA LEU A 15 9.03 -1.64 -0.60
C LEU A 15 8.92 -1.64 0.93
N LEU A 16 8.62 -0.48 1.51
CA LEU A 16 8.34 -0.36 2.95
C LEU A 16 6.96 -0.92 3.26
N HIS A 17 6.88 -1.80 4.24
CA HIS A 17 5.60 -2.36 4.66
C HIS A 17 5.00 -1.53 5.80
N ALA A 18 4.08 -0.64 5.43
CA ALA A 18 3.36 0.27 6.33
C ALA A 18 1.85 -0.05 6.38
N ALA A 19 1.51 -1.34 6.30
CA ALA A 19 0.14 -1.83 6.23
C ALA A 19 -0.12 -2.99 7.19
N HIS A 20 -1.38 -3.41 7.31
CA HIS A 20 -1.86 -4.66 7.91
C HIS A 20 -1.58 -4.82 9.40
N GLY A 21 -1.47 -3.71 10.15
CA GLY A 21 -1.20 -3.74 11.59
C GLY A 21 0.23 -4.07 11.96
N TYR A 22 1.19 -4.03 11.02
CA TYR A 22 2.62 -4.17 11.32
C TYR A 22 3.23 -2.85 11.78
N LEU A 23 4.45 -2.90 12.27
CA LEU A 23 5.11 -1.85 13.05
C LEU A 23 4.91 -0.43 12.50
N ILE A 24 5.15 -0.19 11.20
CA ILE A 24 4.97 1.16 10.63
C ILE A 24 3.49 1.55 10.64
N ASN A 25 2.57 0.63 10.29
CA ASN A 25 1.13 0.88 10.36
C ASN A 25 0.69 1.19 11.80
N GLU A 26 1.24 0.49 12.80
CA GLU A 26 0.92 0.74 14.22
C GLU A 26 1.30 2.17 14.66
N PHE A 27 2.37 2.75 14.11
CA PHE A 27 2.70 4.15 14.35
C PHE A 27 1.74 5.11 13.64
N LEU A 28 1.30 4.79 12.42
CA LEU A 28 0.42 5.63 11.62
C LEU A 28 -1.01 5.65 12.14
N SER A 29 -1.51 4.50 12.60
CA SER A 29 -2.91 4.34 13.01
C SER A 29 -3.21 5.04 14.33
N PRO A 30 -4.20 5.92 14.39
CA PRO A 30 -4.66 6.48 15.67
C PRO A 30 -5.30 5.41 16.57
N TYR A 31 -5.76 4.29 16.02
CA TYR A 31 -6.32 3.17 16.78
C TYR A 31 -5.25 2.48 17.65
N THR A 32 -4.09 2.19 17.08
CA THR A 32 -2.99 1.50 17.78
C THR A 32 -2.03 2.47 18.44
N ASN A 33 -1.76 3.63 17.83
CA ASN A 33 -0.81 4.62 18.36
C ASN A 33 -1.46 5.53 19.41
N ARG A 34 -1.33 5.15 20.67
CA ARG A 34 -1.80 5.92 21.83
C ARG A 34 -0.68 6.71 22.52
N ARG A 35 0.44 6.94 21.83
CA ARG A 35 1.60 7.69 22.35
C ARG A 35 1.28 9.17 22.50
N THR A 36 1.96 9.80 23.47
CA THR A 36 1.84 11.24 23.79
C THR A 36 3.13 12.01 23.59
N ASP A 37 4.15 11.35 23.03
CA ASP A 37 5.44 11.93 22.67
C ASP A 37 5.47 12.35 21.18
N ASP A 38 6.66 12.67 20.67
CA ASP A 38 6.90 13.14 19.31
C ASP A 38 6.51 12.13 18.20
N TYR A 39 6.13 10.90 18.55
CA TYR A 39 5.68 9.86 17.63
C TYR A 39 4.18 9.56 17.71
N GLY A 40 3.39 10.38 18.44
CA GLY A 40 1.96 10.19 18.62
C GLY A 40 1.16 11.49 18.60
N GLY A 41 -0.16 11.36 18.69
CA GLY A 41 -1.08 12.51 18.68
C GLY A 41 -1.48 12.95 17.28
N ASN A 42 -0.87 14.00 16.72
CA ASN A 42 -1.21 14.51 15.39
C ASN A 42 -0.64 13.66 14.24
N ILE A 43 -1.04 13.97 13.01
CA ILE A 43 -0.66 13.20 11.83
C ILE A 43 0.85 13.25 11.55
N GLU A 44 1.49 14.39 11.73
CA GLU A 44 2.91 14.59 11.52
C GLU A 44 3.74 13.73 12.47
N ASN A 45 3.35 13.69 13.71
CA ASN A 45 4.00 12.87 14.72
C ASN A 45 3.82 11.37 14.46
N ARG A 46 2.59 10.94 14.12
CA ARG A 46 2.35 9.54 13.75
C ARG A 46 3.12 9.12 12.49
N ALA A 47 3.28 10.02 11.52
CA ALA A 47 4.04 9.76 10.30
C ALA A 47 5.56 9.76 10.53
N ARG A 48 6.07 10.41 11.59
CA ARG A 48 7.49 10.65 11.85
C ARG A 48 8.36 9.41 11.69
N PHE A 49 7.96 8.28 12.28
CA PHE A 49 8.72 7.04 12.19
C PHE A 49 8.90 6.56 10.75
N ALA A 50 7.84 6.60 9.93
CA ALA A 50 7.91 6.25 8.51
C ALA A 50 8.78 7.24 7.73
N LEU A 51 8.63 8.55 7.98
CA LEU A 51 9.40 9.59 7.32
C LEU A 51 10.90 9.49 7.63
N GLU A 52 11.28 9.21 8.86
CA GLU A 52 12.68 8.98 9.25
C GLU A 52 13.28 7.78 8.53
N ILE A 53 12.51 6.69 8.33
CA ILE A 53 12.96 5.53 7.57
C ILE A 53 13.16 5.90 6.08
N ILE A 54 12.22 6.64 5.47
CA ILE A 54 12.31 7.07 4.07
C ILE A 54 13.55 7.96 3.87
N HIS A 55 13.71 9.00 4.69
CA HIS A 55 14.87 9.89 4.63
C HIS A 55 16.18 9.13 4.85
N GLY A 56 16.24 8.23 5.84
CA GLY A 56 17.43 7.43 6.09
C GLY A 56 17.78 6.46 4.94
N ILE A 57 16.81 6.02 4.14
CA ILE A 57 17.07 5.24 2.91
C ILE A 57 17.61 6.17 1.81
N ARG A 58 16.98 7.33 1.60
CA ARG A 58 17.44 8.33 0.63
C ARG A 58 18.87 8.77 0.91
N ASP A 59 19.20 9.08 2.15
CA ASP A 59 20.56 9.48 2.56
C ASP A 59 21.58 8.37 2.32
N ALA A 60 21.21 7.11 2.56
CA ALA A 60 22.15 5.99 2.51
C ALA A 60 22.25 5.34 1.12
N CYS A 61 21.20 5.36 0.30
CA CYS A 61 21.12 4.68 -0.99
C CYS A 61 21.15 5.65 -2.19
N GLY A 62 21.00 6.94 -1.93
CA GLY A 62 20.98 7.98 -2.95
C GLY A 62 19.58 8.30 -3.50
N PRO A 63 19.47 9.39 -4.30
CA PRO A 63 18.19 9.91 -4.78
C PRO A 63 17.48 9.00 -5.79
N ASP A 64 18.24 8.19 -6.53
CA ASP A 64 17.73 7.39 -7.65
C ASP A 64 17.36 5.96 -7.25
N TYR A 65 17.59 5.55 -5.98
CA TYR A 65 17.22 4.21 -5.53
C TYR A 65 15.73 4.13 -5.22
N PRO A 66 14.93 3.32 -5.97
CA PRO A 66 13.48 3.30 -5.83
C PRO A 66 12.99 2.90 -4.45
N ILE A 67 12.10 3.70 -3.87
CA ILE A 67 11.42 3.44 -2.59
C ILE A 67 9.91 3.38 -2.82
N GLY A 68 9.33 2.20 -2.71
CA GLY A 68 7.89 2.04 -2.59
C GLY A 68 7.44 2.03 -1.13
N ILE A 69 6.16 2.33 -0.90
CA ILE A 69 5.51 2.12 0.39
C ILE A 69 4.15 1.46 0.21
N ARG A 70 3.90 0.37 0.96
CA ARG A 70 2.60 -0.27 1.02
C ARG A 70 1.85 0.19 2.26
N ILE A 71 0.62 0.70 2.07
CA ILE A 71 -0.21 1.24 3.14
C ILE A 71 -1.56 0.52 3.25
N SER A 72 -2.14 0.48 4.44
CA SER A 72 -3.56 0.21 4.64
C SER A 72 -4.32 1.53 4.46
N ALA A 73 -4.92 1.70 3.28
CA ALA A 73 -5.63 2.93 2.93
C ALA A 73 -6.95 3.12 3.72
N CYS A 74 -7.49 2.02 4.25
CA CYS A 74 -8.59 2.02 5.19
C CYS A 74 -8.45 0.80 6.12
N GLU A 75 -8.64 0.98 7.41
CA GLU A 75 -8.56 -0.11 8.39
C GLU A 75 -9.88 -0.87 8.55
N TYR A 76 -10.99 -0.30 8.07
CA TYR A 76 -12.32 -0.92 8.11
C TYR A 76 -12.74 -1.41 9.52
N LEU A 77 -12.51 -0.59 10.54
CA LEU A 77 -12.81 -0.95 11.95
C LEU A 77 -14.29 -1.27 12.19
N ASP A 78 -15.19 -0.71 11.39
CA ASP A 78 -16.63 -0.98 11.40
C ASP A 78 -16.99 -2.45 11.12
N TYR A 79 -16.15 -3.20 10.41
CA TYR A 79 -16.34 -4.66 10.23
C TYR A 79 -16.35 -5.45 11.55
N ASN A 80 -15.73 -4.89 12.59
CA ASN A 80 -15.71 -5.46 13.93
C ASN A 80 -16.54 -4.65 14.95
N GLY A 81 -17.40 -3.75 14.47
CA GLY A 81 -18.26 -2.93 15.33
C GLY A 81 -17.53 -1.83 16.10
N LEU A 82 -16.29 -1.48 15.67
CA LEU A 82 -15.52 -0.36 16.21
C LEU A 82 -15.83 0.91 15.41
N ASP A 83 -15.58 2.07 16.00
CA ASP A 83 -15.74 3.34 15.28
C ASP A 83 -14.65 3.47 14.20
N PRO A 84 -15.02 3.57 12.90
CA PRO A 84 -14.06 3.72 11.82
C PRO A 84 -13.21 5.00 11.96
N ALA A 85 -13.70 6.03 12.62
CA ALA A 85 -12.95 7.27 12.85
C ALA A 85 -11.77 7.10 13.83
N GLU A 86 -11.74 6.02 14.61
CA GLU A 86 -10.61 5.71 15.48
C GLU A 86 -9.40 5.15 14.72
N GLY A 87 -9.59 4.62 13.49
CA GLY A 87 -8.52 4.04 12.68
C GLY A 87 -8.06 4.92 11.53
N ILE A 88 -7.27 4.33 10.62
CA ILE A 88 -6.93 4.95 9.35
C ILE A 88 -8.15 4.89 8.44
N THR A 89 -8.69 6.05 8.11
CA THR A 89 -9.72 6.24 7.08
C THR A 89 -9.08 6.61 5.75
N LEU A 90 -9.83 6.53 4.64
CA LEU A 90 -9.36 6.96 3.33
C LEU A 90 -8.88 8.42 3.33
N GLU A 91 -9.59 9.31 4.03
CA GLU A 91 -9.20 10.72 4.11
C GLU A 91 -7.89 10.93 4.89
N LEU A 92 -7.65 10.14 5.93
CA LEU A 92 -6.38 10.16 6.65
C LEU A 92 -5.25 9.59 5.79
N SER A 93 -5.49 8.49 5.05
CA SER A 93 -4.49 7.89 4.17
C SER A 93 -4.11 8.79 2.99
N LYS A 94 -5.02 9.61 2.47
CA LYS A 94 -4.71 10.66 1.48
C LYS A 94 -3.70 11.67 2.02
N GLN A 95 -3.79 12.02 3.29
CA GLN A 95 -2.82 12.93 3.92
C GLN A 95 -1.45 12.23 4.08
N TYR A 96 -1.43 10.97 4.54
CA TYR A 96 -0.20 10.19 4.61
C TYR A 96 0.46 10.01 3.24
N ALA A 97 -0.31 9.72 2.18
CA ALA A 97 0.21 9.56 0.83
C ALA A 97 0.99 10.81 0.35
N LYS A 98 0.43 12.01 0.61
CA LYS A 98 1.12 13.28 0.30
C LYS A 98 2.40 13.47 1.11
N LEU A 99 2.40 13.12 2.40
CA LEU A 99 3.60 13.20 3.24
C LEU A 99 4.69 12.26 2.74
N PHE A 100 4.34 11.04 2.32
CA PHE A 100 5.28 10.06 1.81
C PHE A 100 5.85 10.46 0.45
N GLU A 101 5.02 10.95 -0.48
CA GLU A 101 5.48 11.51 -1.75
C GLU A 101 6.44 12.68 -1.50
N GLY A 102 6.08 13.62 -0.63
CA GLY A 102 6.93 14.75 -0.26
C GLY A 102 8.25 14.36 0.41
N ALA A 103 8.32 13.20 1.08
CA ALA A 103 9.52 12.64 1.65
C ALA A 103 10.38 11.84 0.66
N GLY A 104 9.91 11.68 -0.58
CA GLY A 104 10.66 11.02 -1.65
C GLY A 104 10.33 9.54 -1.85
N VAL A 105 9.10 9.11 -1.54
CA VAL A 105 8.58 7.81 -2.00
C VAL A 105 8.28 7.89 -3.50
N ASP A 106 8.63 6.85 -4.25
CA ASP A 106 8.49 6.78 -5.71
C ASP A 106 7.27 5.97 -6.16
N LEU A 107 6.67 5.17 -5.27
CA LEU A 107 5.56 4.28 -5.61
C LEU A 107 4.70 4.01 -4.38
N LEU A 108 3.38 4.10 -4.55
CA LEU A 108 2.38 3.79 -3.52
C LEU A 108 1.66 2.48 -3.82
N ASP A 109 1.81 1.46 -2.96
CA ASP A 109 1.07 0.19 -3.06
C ASP A 109 -0.12 0.22 -2.08
N VAL A 110 -1.32 0.14 -2.64
CA VAL A 110 -2.57 0.33 -1.90
C VAL A 110 -3.14 -1.01 -1.45
N SER A 111 -3.23 -1.17 -0.14
CA SER A 111 -3.91 -2.28 0.52
C SER A 111 -4.93 -1.75 1.54
N ALA A 112 -5.44 -2.61 2.42
CA ALA A 112 -6.38 -2.24 3.47
C ALA A 112 -6.32 -3.23 4.64
N GLY A 113 -6.97 -2.87 5.75
CA GLY A 113 -7.14 -3.73 6.89
C GLY A 113 -5.95 -3.82 7.83
N ILE A 114 -6.22 -4.34 9.02
CA ILE A 114 -5.27 -4.63 10.09
C ILE A 114 -5.61 -6.00 10.70
N TYR A 115 -4.95 -6.41 11.79
CA TYR A 115 -5.23 -7.70 12.45
C TYR A 115 -6.68 -7.85 12.89
N GLU A 116 -7.30 -6.80 13.42
CA GLU A 116 -8.70 -6.78 13.85
C GLU A 116 -9.66 -6.96 12.68
N THR A 117 -9.27 -6.53 11.49
CA THR A 117 -10.08 -6.61 10.25
C THR A 117 -9.40 -7.47 9.19
N MET A 118 -8.82 -8.59 9.60
CA MET A 118 -7.98 -9.49 8.81
C MET A 118 -8.57 -9.86 7.45
N ASN A 119 -9.90 -10.07 7.38
CA ASN A 119 -10.60 -10.41 6.14
C ASN A 119 -10.54 -9.30 5.08
N THR A 120 -10.22 -8.07 5.46
CA THR A 120 -10.01 -6.94 4.54
C THR A 120 -8.56 -6.81 4.11
N ALA A 121 -7.62 -7.36 4.88
CA ALA A 121 -6.19 -7.43 4.55
C ALA A 121 -5.87 -8.63 3.64
N TRP A 122 -6.42 -9.81 3.98
CA TRP A 122 -6.28 -11.07 3.22
C TRP A 122 -7.66 -11.61 2.87
N GLU A 123 -8.22 -11.07 1.82
CA GLU A 123 -9.58 -11.34 1.40
C GLU A 123 -9.80 -12.84 1.09
N PRO A 124 -10.80 -13.49 1.69
CA PRO A 124 -11.29 -14.79 1.25
C PRO A 124 -11.80 -14.75 -0.19
N THR A 125 -11.95 -15.92 -0.80
CA THR A 125 -12.43 -16.05 -2.19
C THR A 125 -13.83 -15.49 -2.45
N GLY A 126 -14.63 -15.28 -1.41
CA GLY A 126 -15.97 -14.68 -1.50
C GLY A 126 -15.98 -13.16 -1.74
N PHE A 127 -14.85 -12.48 -1.65
CA PHE A 127 -14.79 -11.08 -2.02
C PHE A 127 -14.82 -10.90 -3.53
N ASP A 128 -15.54 -9.89 -3.98
CA ASP A 128 -15.59 -9.52 -5.39
C ASP A 128 -14.21 -9.07 -5.90
N GLN A 129 -13.94 -9.37 -7.17
CA GLN A 129 -12.76 -8.88 -7.84
C GLN A 129 -12.75 -7.35 -7.82
N GLY A 130 -11.64 -6.76 -7.38
CA GLY A 130 -11.49 -5.31 -7.38
C GLY A 130 -12.21 -4.55 -6.26
N TRP A 131 -12.72 -5.21 -5.23
CA TRP A 131 -13.52 -4.56 -4.17
C TRP A 131 -12.83 -3.37 -3.47
N LYS A 132 -11.49 -3.33 -3.43
CA LYS A 132 -10.70 -2.21 -2.88
C LYS A 132 -10.26 -1.20 -3.94
N THR A 133 -10.60 -1.37 -5.20
CA THR A 133 -10.12 -0.51 -6.29
C THR A 133 -10.43 0.96 -6.06
N ALA A 134 -11.57 1.26 -5.43
CA ALA A 134 -11.95 2.63 -5.07
C ALA A 134 -10.88 3.31 -4.20
N LEU A 135 -10.21 2.59 -3.30
CA LEU A 135 -9.14 3.17 -2.47
C LEU A 135 -7.94 3.60 -3.32
N ALA A 136 -7.50 2.76 -4.26
CA ALA A 136 -6.39 3.10 -5.16
C ALA A 136 -6.74 4.28 -6.07
N ARG A 137 -7.96 4.28 -6.65
CA ARG A 137 -8.47 5.37 -7.47
C ARG A 137 -8.45 6.71 -6.73
N GLU A 138 -8.95 6.72 -5.52
CA GLU A 138 -9.00 7.93 -4.68
C GLU A 138 -7.61 8.43 -4.26
N LEU A 139 -6.70 7.53 -3.90
CA LEU A 139 -5.32 7.89 -3.58
C LEU A 139 -4.57 8.45 -4.78
N LYS A 140 -4.80 7.89 -5.98
CA LYS A 140 -4.22 8.40 -7.22
C LYS A 140 -4.63 9.86 -7.55
N THR A 141 -5.77 10.35 -7.03
CA THR A 141 -6.18 11.75 -7.23
C THR A 141 -5.35 12.76 -6.42
N VAL A 142 -4.57 12.31 -5.44
CA VAL A 142 -3.86 13.19 -4.50
C VAL A 142 -2.35 13.06 -4.52
N VAL A 143 -1.80 12.11 -5.30
CA VAL A 143 -0.36 11.92 -5.52
C VAL A 143 -0.05 11.92 -7.02
N ASN A 144 1.20 12.24 -7.37
CA ASN A 144 1.72 12.19 -8.74
C ASN A 144 2.58 10.95 -9.01
N ILE A 145 3.00 10.26 -7.93
CA ILE A 145 3.75 9.00 -8.04
C ILE A 145 2.84 7.85 -8.48
N PRO A 146 3.38 6.82 -9.13
CA PRO A 146 2.64 5.64 -9.53
C PRO A 146 1.93 4.95 -8.36
N VAL A 147 0.71 4.48 -8.62
CA VAL A 147 -0.14 3.77 -7.65
C VAL A 147 -0.36 2.33 -8.11
N VAL A 148 -0.08 1.37 -7.22
CA VAL A 148 -0.38 -0.05 -7.42
C VAL A 148 -1.73 -0.38 -6.78
N CYS A 149 -2.63 -1.01 -7.52
CA CYS A 149 -3.87 -1.57 -6.99
C CYS A 149 -3.72 -3.06 -6.73
N THR A 150 -3.90 -3.46 -5.47
CA THR A 150 -3.89 -4.87 -5.05
C THR A 150 -5.25 -5.21 -4.45
N SER A 151 -6.15 -5.86 -5.23
CA SER A 151 -7.55 -6.03 -4.84
C SER A 151 -8.22 -7.27 -5.43
N VAL A 152 -7.77 -8.47 -5.04
CA VAL A 152 -8.37 -9.75 -5.52
C VAL A 152 -8.48 -9.82 -7.06
N ILE A 153 -7.50 -9.31 -7.78
CA ILE A 153 -7.53 -9.30 -9.24
C ILE A 153 -7.18 -10.70 -9.75
N ARG A 154 -8.11 -11.29 -10.51
CA ARG A 154 -8.03 -12.67 -11.02
C ARG A 154 -7.94 -12.70 -12.53
N SER A 155 -8.69 -11.82 -13.22
CA SER A 155 -8.78 -11.78 -14.68
C SER A 155 -7.83 -10.74 -15.27
N PRO A 156 -7.06 -11.08 -16.33
CA PRO A 156 -6.28 -10.10 -17.07
C PRO A 156 -7.13 -8.98 -17.69
N ASP A 157 -8.31 -9.29 -18.20
CA ASP A 157 -9.22 -8.30 -18.79
C ASP A 157 -9.65 -7.25 -17.77
N TYR A 158 -9.96 -7.69 -16.54
CA TYR A 158 -10.28 -6.76 -15.46
C TYR A 158 -9.07 -5.93 -15.04
N ALA A 159 -7.88 -6.52 -15.01
CA ALA A 159 -6.65 -5.79 -14.74
C ALA A 159 -6.44 -4.68 -15.79
N GLU A 160 -6.58 -5.01 -17.08
CA GLU A 160 -6.45 -4.05 -18.19
C GLU A 160 -7.53 -2.96 -18.10
N GLN A 161 -8.78 -3.32 -17.79
CA GLN A 161 -9.85 -2.34 -17.58
C GLN A 161 -9.48 -1.28 -16.54
N LEU A 162 -8.92 -1.70 -15.38
CA LEU A 162 -8.50 -0.78 -14.33
C LEU A 162 -7.43 0.20 -14.79
N LEU A 163 -6.48 -0.27 -15.60
CA LEU A 163 -5.43 0.58 -16.18
C LEU A 163 -6.00 1.58 -17.19
N GLN A 164 -6.89 1.15 -18.08
CA GLN A 164 -7.56 2.00 -19.06
C GLN A 164 -8.45 3.05 -18.41
N GLU A 165 -9.11 2.72 -17.30
CA GLU A 165 -9.90 3.64 -16.49
C GLU A 165 -9.05 4.59 -15.65
N HIS A 166 -7.71 4.46 -15.70
CA HIS A 166 -6.78 5.22 -14.84
C HIS A 166 -7.06 5.07 -13.35
N ALA A 167 -7.58 3.91 -12.93
CA ALA A 167 -7.81 3.61 -11.52
C ALA A 167 -6.51 3.42 -10.73
N CYS A 168 -5.48 2.96 -11.42
CA CYS A 168 -4.13 2.75 -10.91
C CYS A 168 -3.13 2.77 -12.08
N ASP A 169 -1.83 2.69 -11.78
CA ASP A 169 -0.74 2.62 -12.78
C ASP A 169 -0.18 1.21 -12.91
N PHE A 170 -0.29 0.41 -11.84
CA PHE A 170 0.15 -0.97 -11.78
C PHE A 170 -0.87 -1.87 -11.09
N ILE A 171 -0.86 -3.13 -11.47
CA ILE A 171 -1.71 -4.18 -10.89
C ILE A 171 -0.88 -5.09 -9.99
N GLY A 172 -1.29 -5.23 -8.73
CA GLY A 172 -0.74 -6.20 -7.81
C GLY A 172 -1.57 -7.49 -7.77
N SER A 173 -1.01 -8.60 -8.24
CA SER A 173 -1.67 -9.91 -8.25
C SER A 173 -0.71 -10.99 -7.75
N ALA A 174 -1.04 -11.64 -6.63
CA ALA A 174 -0.22 -12.71 -6.07
C ALA A 174 -0.89 -14.08 -6.26
N ARG A 175 -2.14 -14.22 -5.83
CA ARG A 175 -2.84 -15.52 -5.84
C ARG A 175 -3.08 -16.06 -7.25
N ALA A 176 -3.33 -15.20 -8.24
CA ALA A 176 -3.43 -15.62 -9.63
C ALA A 176 -2.12 -16.26 -10.13
N HIS A 177 -0.96 -15.68 -9.77
CA HIS A 177 0.35 -16.24 -10.13
C HIS A 177 0.70 -17.53 -9.35
N LEU A 178 0.15 -17.70 -8.13
CA LEU A 178 0.28 -18.97 -7.41
C LEU A 178 -0.57 -20.07 -8.04
N ALA A 179 -1.75 -19.72 -8.56
CA ALA A 179 -2.62 -20.66 -9.27
C ALA A 179 -2.09 -20.99 -10.68
N ASP A 180 -1.59 -19.98 -11.37
CA ASP A 180 -0.99 -20.12 -12.71
C ASP A 180 0.26 -19.24 -12.83
N PRO A 181 1.47 -19.82 -12.73
CA PRO A 181 2.72 -19.07 -12.89
C PRO A 181 2.88 -18.39 -14.28
N ALA A 182 2.15 -18.86 -15.29
CA ALA A 182 2.16 -18.28 -16.63
C ALA A 182 1.09 -17.19 -16.84
N TRP A 183 0.34 -16.80 -15.81
CA TRP A 183 -0.79 -15.86 -15.88
C TRP A 183 -0.47 -14.61 -16.72
N ALA A 184 0.60 -13.90 -16.38
CA ALA A 184 0.99 -12.68 -17.10
C ALA A 184 1.41 -12.98 -18.57
N ASN A 185 2.14 -14.07 -18.81
CA ASN A 185 2.54 -14.46 -20.16
C ASN A 185 1.35 -14.86 -21.04
N LYS A 186 0.37 -15.55 -20.47
CA LYS A 186 -0.89 -15.87 -21.16
C LYS A 186 -1.66 -14.60 -21.51
N ALA A 187 -1.80 -13.68 -20.56
CA ALA A 187 -2.43 -12.38 -20.79
C ALA A 187 -1.78 -11.62 -21.94
N LEU A 188 -0.43 -11.53 -21.96
CA LEU A 188 0.32 -10.86 -23.03
C LEU A 188 0.14 -11.50 -24.40
N ASN A 189 -0.12 -12.81 -24.47
CA ASN A 189 -0.31 -13.57 -25.71
C ASN A 189 -1.80 -13.73 -26.10
N GLY A 190 -2.73 -13.07 -25.40
CA GLY A 190 -4.17 -13.19 -25.67
C GLY A 190 -4.73 -14.59 -25.41
N GLN A 191 -4.14 -15.33 -24.47
CA GLN A 191 -4.58 -16.66 -24.04
C GLN A 191 -5.39 -16.55 -22.74
N ASP A 192 -6.31 -17.47 -22.51
CA ASP A 192 -7.04 -17.56 -21.26
C ASP A 192 -6.10 -17.87 -20.07
N ALA A 193 -6.23 -17.12 -18.98
CA ALA A 193 -5.39 -17.19 -17.79
C ALA A 193 -6.21 -17.30 -16.50
#